data_9c3110b685556bbf4f85ed645cb3258b
#
_entry.id   9c3110b685556bbf4f85ed645cb3258b
#
_cell.length_a   1.000
_cell.length_b   1.000
_cell.length_c   1.000
_cell.angle_alpha   90.00
_cell.angle_beta   90.00
_cell.angle_gamma   90.00
#
_symmetry.space_group_name_H-M   'P 1'
#
loop_
_entity.id
_entity.type
_entity.pdbx_description
1 polymer ?
#
loop_
_entity_poly.entity_id
_entity_poly.type
_entity_poly.pdbx_seq_one_letter_code
_entity_poly.pdbx_strand_id
1 'polypeptide(L)'
;MSFEDIAAVLGQAFGMALKVVQDTTVFEVASDDGSTKVQILLQDAGERNLVLISADLGEVPPEGREKLFQTMLEANNMFSGTVGSTLALDAATGSGRLQRYVPGDDLANNVMGVLEAFIETALLWSRMIADYRPSVDSPDEPAENPLDEWKMQGLGNFHIMQV
;
A
#
# COMPACT_ATOMS: atom_id res chain seq x y z
N MET A 1 11.57 16.86 13.97
CA MET A 1 10.75 15.92 14.79
C MET A 1 11.43 14.56 14.70
N SER A 2 11.59 13.83 15.82
CA SER A 2 12.19 12.49 15.77
C SER A 2 11.19 11.47 15.20
N PHE A 3 11.68 10.31 14.76
CA PHE A 3 10.80 9.24 14.27
C PHE A 3 9.88 8.71 15.40
N GLU A 4 10.37 8.68 16.63
CA GLU A 4 9.57 8.32 17.81
C GLU A 4 8.41 9.31 18.04
N ASP A 5 8.65 10.62 17.83
CA ASP A 5 7.59 11.62 17.94
C ASP A 5 6.52 11.40 16.86
N ILE A 6 6.94 11.07 15.63
CA ILE A 6 6.03 10.73 14.52
C ILE A 6 5.22 9.48 14.88
N ALA A 7 5.86 8.42 15.37
CA ALA A 7 5.18 7.20 15.78
C ALA A 7 4.19 7.44 16.95
N ALA A 8 4.52 8.33 17.87
CA ALA A 8 3.62 8.71 18.97
C ALA A 8 2.38 9.45 18.46
N VAL A 9 2.56 10.41 17.53
CA VAL A 9 1.44 11.13 16.89
C VAL A 9 0.53 10.16 16.14
N LEU A 10 1.12 9.23 15.38
CA LEU A 10 0.40 8.16 14.68
C LEU A 10 -0.39 7.27 15.64
N GLY A 11 0.27 6.81 16.71
CA GLY A 11 -0.35 5.99 17.74
C GLY A 11 -1.55 6.68 18.39
N GLN A 12 -1.42 7.98 18.66
CA GLN A 12 -2.52 8.78 19.21
C GLN A 12 -3.69 8.90 18.20
N ALA A 13 -3.38 9.15 16.92
CA ALA A 13 -4.41 9.27 15.88
C ALA A 13 -5.19 7.96 15.67
N PHE A 14 -4.52 6.82 15.80
CA PHE A 14 -5.13 5.49 15.63
C PHE A 14 -5.62 4.85 16.94
N GLY A 15 -5.42 5.51 18.08
CA GLY A 15 -5.82 4.98 19.38
C GLY A 15 -5.02 3.74 19.82
N MET A 16 -3.78 3.58 19.36
CA MET A 16 -2.91 2.45 19.65
C MET A 16 -1.50 2.92 20.03
N ALA A 17 -0.75 2.08 20.76
CA ALA A 17 0.66 2.34 21.04
C ALA A 17 1.53 1.70 19.93
N LEU A 18 2.12 2.51 19.06
CA LEU A 18 3.06 2.02 18.06
C LEU A 18 4.43 1.83 18.71
N LYS A 19 4.97 0.62 18.59
CA LYS A 19 6.30 0.29 19.10
C LYS A 19 7.35 0.55 18.01
N VAL A 20 8.32 1.41 18.32
CA VAL A 20 9.47 1.64 17.46
C VAL A 20 10.58 0.66 17.82
N VAL A 21 11.10 -0.04 16.82
CA VAL A 21 12.25 -0.94 16.91
C VAL A 21 13.18 -0.69 15.75
N GLN A 22 14.42 -0.30 16.01
CA GLN A 22 15.41 -0.01 14.95
C GLN A 22 14.86 0.96 13.88
N ASP A 23 14.35 2.10 14.34
CA ASP A 23 13.80 3.17 13.48
C ASP A 23 12.65 2.68 12.56
N THR A 24 11.94 1.66 12.99
CA THR A 24 10.84 1.05 12.26
C THR A 24 9.64 0.80 13.17
N THR A 25 8.45 1.02 12.67
CA THR A 25 7.21 0.56 13.31
C THR A 25 6.34 -0.16 12.28
N VAL A 26 5.59 -1.16 12.74
CA VAL A 26 4.74 -2.01 11.89
C VAL A 26 3.37 -2.13 12.53
N PHE A 27 2.33 -2.07 11.70
CA PHE A 27 0.94 -2.34 12.12
C PHE A 27 0.17 -2.99 10.97
N GLU A 28 -0.92 -3.65 11.29
CA GLU A 28 -1.80 -4.28 10.30
C GLU A 28 -3.06 -3.45 10.10
N VAL A 29 -3.51 -3.37 8.87
CA VAL A 29 -4.77 -2.74 8.48
C VAL A 29 -5.64 -3.77 7.77
N ALA A 30 -6.91 -3.81 8.11
CA ALA A 30 -7.90 -4.64 7.42
C ALA A 30 -8.97 -3.78 6.76
N SER A 31 -9.53 -4.28 5.65
CA SER A 31 -10.76 -3.75 5.08
C SER A 31 -11.92 -3.92 6.06
N ASP A 32 -12.99 -3.13 5.91
CA ASP A 32 -14.16 -3.17 6.81
C ASP A 32 -14.79 -4.55 6.93
N ASP A 33 -14.84 -5.29 5.83
CA ASP A 33 -15.34 -6.66 5.79
C ASP A 33 -14.34 -7.70 6.31
N GLY A 34 -13.12 -7.28 6.66
CA GLY A 34 -12.03 -8.14 7.12
C GLY A 34 -11.47 -9.07 6.04
N SER A 35 -11.92 -8.95 4.79
CA SER A 35 -11.52 -9.85 3.70
C SER A 35 -10.09 -9.63 3.22
N THR A 36 -9.60 -8.39 3.33
CA THR A 36 -8.26 -7.99 2.90
C THR A 36 -7.50 -7.40 4.06
N LYS A 37 -6.25 -7.83 4.23
CA LYS A 37 -5.34 -7.33 5.26
C LYS A 37 -4.02 -6.98 4.64
N VAL A 38 -3.45 -5.87 5.06
CA VAL A 38 -2.11 -5.43 4.65
C VAL A 38 -1.28 -5.06 5.86
N GLN A 39 -0.02 -5.40 5.83
CA GLN A 39 0.95 -4.96 6.82
C GLN A 39 1.59 -3.67 6.34
N ILE A 40 1.51 -2.64 7.16
CA ILE A 40 2.11 -1.33 6.91
C ILE A 40 3.37 -1.21 7.76
N LEU A 41 4.45 -0.86 7.11
CA LEU A 41 5.73 -0.56 7.72
C LEU A 41 6.02 0.93 7.53
N LEU A 42 6.41 1.59 8.61
CA LEU A 42 6.98 2.93 8.58
C LEU A 42 8.43 2.83 9.04
N GLN A 43 9.32 3.46 8.30
CA GLN A 43 10.75 3.44 8.59
C GLN A 43 11.34 4.84 8.42
N ASP A 44 12.17 5.24 9.38
CA ASP A 44 13.01 6.41 9.21
C ASP A 44 13.99 6.17 8.04
N ALA A 45 13.94 7.04 7.04
CA ALA A 45 14.83 6.97 5.88
C ALA A 45 16.16 7.76 6.07
N GLY A 46 16.46 8.16 7.32
CA GLY A 46 17.73 8.74 7.72
C GLY A 46 17.81 10.27 7.57
N GLU A 47 18.95 10.80 7.13
CA GLU A 47 19.37 12.20 7.27
C GLU A 47 18.46 13.30 6.69
N ARG A 48 17.38 12.97 5.99
CA ARG A 48 16.51 13.94 5.29
C ARG A 48 15.16 14.18 5.94
N ASN A 49 14.96 13.73 7.18
CA ASN A 49 13.63 13.76 7.83
C ASN A 49 12.53 13.19 6.90
N LEU A 50 12.84 12.07 6.23
CA LEU A 50 11.91 11.34 5.38
C LEU A 50 11.49 10.05 6.07
N VAL A 51 10.21 9.73 5.96
CA VAL A 51 9.66 8.45 6.40
C VAL A 51 9.29 7.64 5.16
N LEU A 52 9.82 6.43 5.06
CA LEU A 52 9.35 5.44 4.10
C LEU A 52 8.08 4.80 4.66
N ILE A 53 7.00 4.89 3.92
CA ILE A 53 5.78 4.11 4.15
C ILE A 53 5.78 2.96 3.15
N SER A 54 5.66 1.73 3.60
CA SER A 54 5.64 0.53 2.76
C SER A 54 4.51 -0.39 3.18
N ALA A 55 3.79 -0.94 2.21
CA ALA A 55 2.77 -1.97 2.42
C ALA A 55 3.16 -3.26 1.70
N ASP A 56 2.97 -4.39 2.36
CA ASP A 56 3.03 -5.71 1.74
C ASP A 56 1.68 -6.03 1.11
N LEU A 57 1.67 -6.19 -0.21
CA LEU A 57 0.45 -6.42 -0.99
C LEU A 57 0.13 -7.90 -1.19
N GLY A 58 0.99 -8.79 -0.70
CA GLY A 58 0.90 -10.23 -0.88
C GLY A 58 1.71 -10.75 -2.06
N GLU A 59 1.77 -12.09 -2.14
CA GLU A 59 2.55 -12.80 -3.15
C GLU A 59 1.94 -12.62 -4.55
N VAL A 60 2.79 -12.27 -5.51
CA VAL A 60 2.39 -12.14 -6.91
C VAL A 60 2.26 -13.53 -7.52
N PRO A 61 1.10 -13.90 -8.11
CA PRO A 61 0.91 -15.20 -8.68
C PRO A 61 1.91 -15.46 -9.81
N PRO A 62 2.42 -16.71 -9.95
CA PRO A 62 3.39 -17.05 -10.99
C PRO A 62 2.78 -17.01 -12.40
N GLU A 63 1.48 -17.32 -12.50
CA GLU A 63 0.77 -17.37 -13.77
C GLU A 63 0.27 -15.98 -14.18
N GLY A 64 0.53 -15.58 -15.42
CA GLY A 64 0.09 -14.28 -15.96
C GLY A 64 0.76 -13.05 -15.35
N ARG A 65 1.81 -13.23 -14.54
CA ARG A 65 2.49 -12.16 -13.82
C ARG A 65 3.06 -11.05 -14.72
N GLU A 66 3.40 -11.36 -15.97
CA GLU A 66 3.90 -10.35 -16.92
C GLU A 66 2.85 -9.28 -17.19
N LYS A 67 1.60 -9.67 -17.41
CA LYS A 67 0.49 -8.74 -17.59
C LYS A 67 0.18 -7.96 -16.30
N LEU A 68 0.25 -8.61 -15.14
CA LEU A 68 0.10 -7.93 -13.86
C LEU A 68 1.22 -6.89 -13.66
N PHE A 69 2.47 -7.23 -13.97
CA PHE A 69 3.59 -6.28 -13.92
C PHE A 69 3.41 -5.11 -14.89
N GLN A 70 2.90 -5.38 -16.10
CA GLN A 70 2.55 -4.31 -17.02
C GLN A 70 1.51 -3.38 -16.41
N THR A 71 0.44 -3.92 -15.82
CA THR A 71 -0.60 -3.13 -15.12
C THR A 71 -0.02 -2.30 -13.96
N MET A 72 0.89 -2.88 -13.16
CA MET A 72 1.57 -2.16 -12.09
C MET A 72 2.43 -1.01 -12.62
N LEU A 73 3.17 -1.23 -13.71
CA LEU A 73 3.98 -0.19 -14.36
C LEU A 73 3.11 0.93 -14.96
N GLU A 74 2.01 0.59 -15.60
CA GLU A 74 1.04 1.54 -16.11
C GLU A 74 0.41 2.37 -14.99
N ALA A 75 0.09 1.74 -13.85
CA ALA A 75 -0.42 2.43 -12.67
C ALA A 75 0.59 3.40 -12.04
N ASN A 76 1.88 3.08 -12.11
CA ASN A 76 2.96 3.97 -11.67
C ASN A 76 3.11 5.19 -12.61
N ASN A 77 2.69 5.07 -13.86
CA ASN A 77 2.81 6.17 -14.82
C ASN A 77 1.93 7.34 -14.38
N MET A 78 2.56 8.49 -14.15
CA MET A 78 1.90 9.70 -13.63
C MET A 78 1.13 9.47 -12.32
N PHE A 79 1.46 8.40 -11.57
CA PHE A 79 0.79 7.97 -10.33
C PHE A 79 -0.73 7.78 -10.49
N SER A 80 -1.20 7.46 -11.68
CA SER A 80 -2.63 7.38 -12.01
C SER A 80 -3.38 6.30 -11.22
N GLY A 81 -2.69 5.22 -10.86
CA GLY A 81 -3.25 4.11 -10.07
C GLY A 81 -2.65 3.94 -8.68
N THR A 82 -1.78 4.86 -8.23
CA THR A 82 -1.02 4.71 -6.98
C THR A 82 -1.11 5.90 -6.03
N VAL A 83 -1.78 6.97 -6.43
CA VAL A 83 -2.01 8.18 -5.63
C VAL A 83 -0.70 8.73 -5.03
N GLY A 84 0.34 8.86 -5.86
CA GLY A 84 1.65 9.38 -5.43
C GLY A 84 2.56 8.35 -4.76
N SER A 85 2.17 7.07 -4.76
CA SER A 85 2.99 5.95 -4.31
C SER A 85 3.61 5.21 -5.49
N THR A 86 4.48 4.25 -5.24
CA THR A 86 5.12 3.43 -6.27
C THR A 86 4.88 1.95 -5.97
N LEU A 87 4.41 1.22 -6.96
CA LEU A 87 4.34 -0.24 -6.93
C LEU A 87 5.71 -0.84 -7.28
N ALA A 88 6.12 -1.82 -6.51
CA ALA A 88 7.38 -2.52 -6.66
C ALA A 88 7.20 -4.03 -6.41
N LEU A 89 8.19 -4.82 -6.79
CA LEU A 89 8.29 -6.23 -6.46
C LEU A 89 9.44 -6.42 -5.46
N ASP A 90 9.16 -7.10 -4.36
CA ASP A 90 10.20 -7.63 -3.48
C ASP A 90 10.69 -8.95 -4.05
N ALA A 91 11.87 -8.93 -4.66
CA ALA A 91 12.44 -10.10 -5.31
C ALA A 91 12.81 -11.23 -4.32
N ALA A 92 13.00 -10.91 -3.03
CA ALA A 92 13.34 -11.90 -2.02
C ALA A 92 12.13 -12.74 -1.59
N THR A 93 10.95 -12.13 -1.55
CA THR A 93 9.69 -12.75 -1.12
C THR A 93 8.74 -13.06 -2.27
N GLY A 94 8.92 -12.45 -3.43
CA GLY A 94 7.97 -12.51 -4.54
C GLY A 94 6.70 -11.69 -4.31
N SER A 95 6.67 -10.85 -3.27
CA SER A 95 5.50 -10.04 -2.90
C SER A 95 5.48 -8.71 -3.65
N GLY A 96 4.29 -8.25 -4.01
CA GLY A 96 4.06 -6.88 -4.42
C GLY A 96 4.24 -5.92 -3.24
N ARG A 97 4.75 -4.73 -3.50
CA ARG A 97 4.95 -3.66 -2.52
C ARG A 97 4.34 -2.36 -3.03
N LEU A 98 3.68 -1.63 -2.14
CA LEU A 98 3.36 -0.22 -2.36
C LEU A 98 4.26 0.61 -1.45
N GLN A 99 4.93 1.63 -2.00
CA GLN A 99 5.91 2.40 -1.27
C GLN A 99 5.76 3.90 -1.55
N ARG A 100 6.00 4.72 -0.52
CA ARG A 100 6.01 6.17 -0.63
C ARG A 100 6.98 6.78 0.38
N TYR A 101 7.78 7.76 -0.05
CA TYR A 101 8.52 8.63 0.85
C TYR A 101 7.70 9.87 1.18
N VAL A 102 7.64 10.21 2.46
CA VAL A 102 6.92 11.39 2.96
C VAL A 102 7.83 12.17 3.90
N PRO A 103 7.90 13.50 3.80
CA PRO A 103 8.55 14.31 4.83
C PRO A 103 7.92 14.05 6.19
N GLY A 104 8.74 13.84 7.23
CA GLY A 104 8.25 13.54 8.56
C GLY A 104 7.35 14.62 9.14
N ASP A 105 7.64 15.89 8.83
CA ASP A 105 6.81 17.01 9.25
C ASP A 105 5.42 17.01 8.56
N ASP A 106 5.36 16.64 7.27
CA ASP A 106 4.09 16.52 6.56
C ASP A 106 3.27 15.36 7.12
N LEU A 107 3.92 14.24 7.41
CA LEU A 107 3.28 13.08 8.04
C LEU A 107 2.74 13.43 9.43
N ALA A 108 3.50 14.14 10.26
CA ALA A 108 3.08 14.53 11.60
C ALA A 108 1.94 15.56 11.60
N ASN A 109 1.93 16.49 10.63
CA ASN A 109 0.93 17.53 10.53
C ASN A 109 -0.39 17.07 9.91
N ASN A 110 -0.36 16.04 9.05
CA ASN A 110 -1.55 15.52 8.35
C ASN A 110 -1.51 14.00 8.21
N VAL A 111 -1.35 13.32 9.34
CA VAL A 111 -1.22 11.88 9.38
C VAL A 111 -2.39 11.14 8.74
N MET A 112 -3.62 11.56 9.04
CA MET A 112 -4.81 10.91 8.49
C MET A 112 -4.89 11.09 6.98
N GLY A 113 -4.72 12.31 6.45
CA GLY A 113 -4.80 12.55 5.02
C GLY A 113 -3.70 11.84 4.21
N VAL A 114 -2.51 11.66 4.78
CA VAL A 114 -1.41 10.94 4.10
C VAL A 114 -1.62 9.43 4.14
N LEU A 115 -1.96 8.88 5.31
CA LEU A 115 -2.06 7.42 5.48
C LEU A 115 -3.37 6.86 4.95
N GLU A 116 -4.48 7.56 5.04
CA GLU A 116 -5.77 7.10 4.53
C GLU A 116 -5.68 6.76 3.05
N ALA A 117 -5.25 7.71 2.21
CA ALA A 117 -5.08 7.47 0.78
C ALA A 117 -4.06 6.36 0.47
N PHE A 118 -2.98 6.26 1.25
CA PHE A 118 -2.00 5.18 1.09
C PHE A 118 -2.59 3.82 1.45
N ILE A 119 -3.28 3.70 2.58
CA ILE A 119 -3.90 2.46 3.07
C ILE A 119 -4.99 1.99 2.10
N GLU A 120 -5.86 2.87 1.65
CA GLU A 120 -6.90 2.55 0.67
C GLU A 120 -6.28 1.99 -0.62
N THR A 121 -5.22 2.64 -1.12
CA THR A 121 -4.49 2.18 -2.30
C THR A 121 -3.84 0.82 -2.06
N ALA A 122 -3.25 0.60 -0.88
CA ALA A 122 -2.64 -0.68 -0.52
C ALA A 122 -3.66 -1.83 -0.44
N LEU A 123 -4.81 -1.59 0.21
CA LEU A 123 -5.90 -2.58 0.28
C LEU A 123 -6.44 -2.92 -1.12
N LEU A 124 -6.61 -1.91 -1.97
CA LEU A 124 -7.05 -2.11 -3.35
C LEU A 124 -6.07 -3.02 -4.12
N TRP A 125 -4.78 -2.69 -4.12
CA TRP A 125 -3.78 -3.47 -4.84
C TRP A 125 -3.56 -4.85 -4.25
N SER A 126 -3.62 -5.02 -2.93
CA SER A 126 -3.55 -6.32 -2.28
C SER A 126 -4.70 -7.23 -2.75
N ARG A 127 -5.92 -6.71 -2.80
CA ARG A 127 -7.08 -7.44 -3.34
C ARG A 127 -6.90 -7.78 -4.82
N MET A 128 -6.47 -6.82 -5.65
CA MET A 128 -6.21 -7.05 -7.07
C MET A 128 -5.19 -8.17 -7.29
N ILE A 129 -4.11 -8.19 -6.53
CA ILE A 129 -3.08 -9.24 -6.62
C ILE A 129 -3.66 -10.60 -6.18
N ALA A 130 -4.39 -10.64 -5.07
CA ALA A 130 -4.99 -11.88 -4.55
C ALA A 130 -6.04 -12.48 -5.50
N ASP A 131 -6.85 -11.62 -6.12
CA ASP A 131 -7.94 -12.02 -7.02
C ASP A 131 -7.48 -12.15 -8.48
N TYR A 132 -6.21 -11.79 -8.78
CA TYR A 132 -5.71 -11.83 -10.15
C TYR A 132 -5.83 -13.22 -10.75
N ARG A 133 -6.49 -13.31 -11.88
CA ARG A 133 -6.57 -14.53 -12.70
C ARG A 133 -6.20 -14.13 -14.12
N PRO A 134 -5.21 -14.78 -14.74
CA PRO A 134 -4.91 -14.54 -16.13
C PRO A 134 -6.14 -14.91 -16.97
N SER A 135 -6.59 -13.98 -17.82
CA SER A 135 -7.60 -14.31 -18.82
C SER A 135 -7.01 -15.38 -19.74
N VAL A 136 -7.69 -16.50 -19.88
CA VAL A 136 -7.40 -17.46 -20.93
C VAL A 136 -7.65 -16.70 -22.25
N ASP A 137 -6.59 -16.49 -23.03
CA ASP A 137 -6.59 -15.69 -24.24
C ASP A 137 -7.81 -16.00 -25.12
N SER A 138 -8.77 -15.09 -25.12
CA SER A 138 -9.64 -14.88 -26.27
C SER A 138 -8.94 -13.83 -27.12
N PRO A 139 -8.50 -14.12 -28.37
CA PRO A 139 -7.63 -13.23 -29.15
C PRO A 139 -8.25 -11.90 -29.55
N ASP A 140 -9.52 -11.63 -29.28
CA ASP A 140 -10.31 -10.54 -29.85
C ASP A 140 -11.03 -9.63 -28.85
N GLU A 141 -10.87 -9.77 -27.54
CA GLU A 141 -11.43 -8.78 -26.61
C GLU A 141 -10.36 -7.77 -26.18
N PRO A 142 -10.63 -6.44 -26.32
CA PRO A 142 -9.75 -5.44 -25.73
C PRO A 142 -9.69 -5.71 -24.22
N ALA A 143 -8.50 -5.92 -23.69
CA ALA A 143 -8.30 -6.17 -22.28
C ALA A 143 -8.88 -5.01 -21.46
N GLU A 144 -10.01 -5.24 -20.78
CA GLU A 144 -10.52 -4.31 -19.78
C GLU A 144 -9.40 -4.10 -18.74
N ASN A 145 -9.04 -2.84 -18.55
CA ASN A 145 -8.03 -2.51 -17.56
C ASN A 145 -8.62 -2.80 -16.18
N PRO A 146 -8.06 -3.76 -15.40
CA PRO A 146 -8.58 -4.09 -14.08
C PRO A 146 -8.77 -2.86 -13.18
N LEU A 147 -7.95 -1.81 -13.36
CA LEU A 147 -8.05 -0.56 -12.62
C LEU A 147 -9.37 0.20 -12.86
N ASP A 148 -9.98 0.08 -14.01
CA ASP A 148 -11.22 0.82 -14.31
C ASP A 148 -12.43 0.19 -13.61
N GLU A 149 -12.47 -1.13 -13.53
CA GLU A 149 -13.50 -1.86 -12.79
C GLU A 149 -13.43 -1.55 -11.29
N TRP A 150 -12.23 -1.51 -10.73
CA TRP A 150 -12.01 -1.30 -9.30
C TRP A 150 -12.25 0.15 -8.84
N LYS A 151 -11.97 1.14 -9.69
CA LYS A 151 -12.31 2.55 -9.42
C LYS A 151 -13.79 2.79 -9.23
N MET A 152 -14.64 1.94 -9.84
CA MET A 152 -16.11 2.06 -9.76
C MET A 152 -16.70 1.43 -8.48
N GLN A 153 -15.97 0.55 -7.78
CA GLN A 153 -16.50 -0.18 -6.63
C GLN A 153 -16.46 0.58 -5.30
N GLY A 154 -15.90 1.77 -5.25
CA GLY A 154 -15.79 2.60 -4.04
C GLY A 154 -15.06 1.86 -2.91
N LEU A 155 -14.01 2.43 -2.39
CA LEU A 155 -13.30 1.86 -1.23
C LEU A 155 -14.14 2.09 0.03
N GLY A 156 -14.54 1.01 0.70
CA GLY A 156 -15.13 1.07 2.02
C GLY A 156 -14.13 1.56 3.06
N ASN A 157 -14.60 1.90 4.26
CA ASN A 157 -13.75 2.25 5.37
C ASN A 157 -12.80 1.09 5.73
N PHE A 158 -11.79 1.31 6.54
CA PHE A 158 -10.81 0.31 6.96
C PHE A 158 -10.60 0.34 8.48
N HIS A 159 -10.15 -0.78 9.04
CA HIS A 159 -9.80 -0.89 10.45
C HIS A 159 -8.30 -1.13 10.63
N ILE A 160 -7.72 -0.46 11.62
CA ILE A 160 -6.31 -0.59 11.98
C ILE A 160 -6.19 -1.50 13.20
N MET A 161 -5.31 -2.47 13.12
CA MET A 161 -5.03 -3.43 14.19
C MET A 161 -3.55 -3.41 14.57
N GLN A 162 -3.28 -3.64 15.85
CA GLN A 162 -1.90 -3.78 16.34
C GLN A 162 -1.41 -5.22 16.09
N VAL A 163 -0.20 -5.36 15.59
CA VAL A 163 0.49 -6.64 15.35
C VAL A 163 1.54 -6.89 16.42
#